data_493b2be8789c815d0a6e7e0b5e62ca15
#
_entry.id   493b2be8789c815d0a6e7e0b5e62ca15
#
_cell.length_a   1.000
_cell.length_b   1.000
_cell.length_c   1.000
_cell.angle_alpha   90.00
_cell.angle_beta   90.00
_cell.angle_gamma   90.00
#
_symmetry.space_group_name_H-M   'P 1'
#
loop_
_entity.id
_entity.type
_entity.pdbx_description
1 polymer ?
#
loop_
_entity_poly.entity_id
_entity_poly.type
_entity_poly.pdbx_seq_one_letter_code
_entity_poly.pdbx_strand_id
1 'polypeptide(L)'
;PDQNGDFIQDILVANGGDHDAAPWQSRPPGHLMVLSGIDGSVLARAVVPDSNETYCSPVIADIQGNGTLQIVYGTGGENHPGSMWLADFNMLINNDLSSSVELVSHPSKGFIAPASLADFNGNGYFDIIVQSYSGEIMRFDGITYQQQWSVVVANSESSAAPVIGNFYGGDMIPDVFAVCNKGVAPSFFDHYQIMIDGVTGNVQWIDSISDLHFASANAFDANNDGRDEVLITVNNISNYFQHELLLIDFQNDSISSITSSVGGVNLASTPLVEDMDNNGFIDIVYVFRADSLNPSAANGIIINKMSTSFGVPNSGISWGAYMGNQYNGIYSNSLIECGTGSIVNNVNPVNPTCNNFSDGMAYVNLVAPFDHHTFLWSDGSVDDTLFNAPSDNYKLIVSNSNGCMETVLFSLIDPYVISFGNIIHNTCEGDSIGEAILSSSGCPCMFSTCSFNWENGDSTKTASNLSAGFWTVEITHLDGCIVIDSVEIFDGSPIIDSIFSSNTSCYNSSDGEISLFPSDTVFTTYSWSNGSSLNSINGLSPGNYSVAVDNLLCYDSLFFNVESPDSVLLSNISTQNLLCHEDSSGAIGVLATSDFPISFYNLNNI
;
A
#
# COMPACT_ATOMS: atom_id res chain seq x y z
N PRO A 1 8.42 -2.25 13.23
CA PRO A 1 8.17 -1.90 14.64
C PRO A 1 7.53 -0.52 14.74
N ASP A 2 6.83 -0.26 15.84
CA ASP A 2 6.33 1.05 16.21
C ASP A 2 7.47 1.84 16.90
N GLN A 3 7.99 2.89 16.23
CA GLN A 3 9.13 3.67 16.71
C GLN A 3 8.73 4.91 17.50
N ASN A 4 7.55 5.44 17.26
CA ASN A 4 7.07 6.66 17.89
C ASN A 4 6.11 6.39 19.05
N GLY A 5 5.72 5.13 19.29
CA GLY A 5 4.84 4.70 20.38
C GLY A 5 3.37 5.04 20.15
N ASP A 6 2.94 5.16 18.90
CA ASP A 6 1.56 5.48 18.52
C ASP A 6 0.69 4.23 18.28
N PHE A 7 1.23 3.03 18.52
CA PHE A 7 0.62 1.71 18.33
C PHE A 7 0.34 1.33 16.88
N ILE A 8 0.86 2.07 15.92
CA ILE A 8 0.81 1.72 14.49
C ILE A 8 2.22 1.37 14.02
N GLN A 9 2.33 0.32 13.23
CA GLN A 9 3.62 -0.09 12.68
C GLN A 9 4.16 0.95 11.70
N ASP A 10 5.41 1.33 11.88
CA ASP A 10 6.13 2.24 11.00
C ASP A 10 6.73 1.50 9.80
N ILE A 11 7.03 2.24 8.76
CA ILE A 11 7.48 1.70 7.48
C ILE A 11 8.98 1.95 7.32
N LEU A 12 9.76 0.87 7.19
CA LEU A 12 11.17 0.94 6.84
C LEU A 12 11.31 0.91 5.31
N VAL A 13 11.96 1.92 4.73
CA VAL A 13 12.16 2.03 3.29
C VAL A 13 13.59 2.39 2.93
N ALA A 14 14.06 1.90 1.78
CA ALA A 14 15.23 2.40 1.10
C ALA A 14 14.83 3.51 0.11
N ASN A 15 15.65 4.55 0.05
CA ASN A 15 15.51 5.61 -0.94
C ASN A 15 16.74 5.55 -1.86
N GLY A 16 16.52 5.09 -3.09
CA GLY A 16 17.55 5.06 -4.13
C GLY A 16 18.03 6.45 -4.52
N GLY A 17 19.12 6.51 -5.23
CA GLY A 17 19.65 7.74 -5.81
C GLY A 17 18.79 8.28 -6.96
N ASP A 18 19.44 8.88 -7.95
CA ASP A 18 18.79 9.37 -9.17
C ASP A 18 18.83 8.29 -10.25
N HIS A 19 17.76 7.52 -10.38
CA HIS A 19 17.64 6.45 -11.36
C HIS A 19 17.84 6.94 -12.82
N ASP A 20 17.42 8.17 -13.13
CA ASP A 20 17.50 8.73 -14.48
C ASP A 20 18.88 9.34 -14.80
N ALA A 21 19.75 9.45 -13.82
CA ALA A 21 21.10 9.96 -14.03
C ALA A 21 21.92 9.02 -14.90
N ALA A 22 22.62 9.59 -15.89
CA ALA A 22 23.52 8.81 -16.72
C ALA A 22 24.65 8.16 -15.88
N PRO A 23 25.20 7.00 -16.29
CA PRO A 23 26.20 6.27 -15.51
C PRO A 23 27.44 7.06 -15.09
N TRP A 24 27.75 8.14 -15.80
CA TRP A 24 28.90 9.02 -15.52
C TRP A 24 28.54 10.27 -14.70
N GLN A 25 27.29 10.45 -14.32
CA GLN A 25 26.85 11.57 -13.48
C GLN A 25 26.99 11.21 -12.01
N SER A 26 27.32 12.22 -11.18
CA SER A 26 27.28 12.07 -9.73
C SER A 26 25.82 11.91 -9.29
N ARG A 27 25.56 10.88 -8.51
CA ARG A 27 24.25 10.56 -7.98
C ARG A 27 24.18 10.92 -6.49
N PRO A 28 23.03 11.36 -5.99
CA PRO A 28 22.85 11.54 -4.56
C PRO A 28 22.99 10.18 -3.84
N PRO A 29 23.51 10.16 -2.60
CA PRO A 29 23.65 8.94 -1.84
C PRO A 29 22.29 8.33 -1.49
N GLY A 30 22.24 7.03 -1.45
CA GLY A 30 21.11 6.28 -0.93
C GLY A 30 20.91 6.50 0.57
N HIS A 31 19.69 6.30 1.03
CA HIS A 31 19.29 6.46 2.42
C HIS A 31 18.39 5.30 2.83
N LEU A 32 18.47 4.92 4.09
CA LEU A 32 17.38 4.24 4.76
C LEU A 32 16.54 5.26 5.55
N MET A 33 15.24 5.04 5.59
CA MET A 33 14.31 5.91 6.30
C MET A 33 13.27 5.07 7.04
N VAL A 34 12.84 5.58 8.19
CA VAL A 34 11.64 5.11 8.89
C VAL A 34 10.57 6.18 8.73
N LEU A 35 9.42 5.79 8.23
CA LEU A 35 8.26 6.64 8.03
C LEU A 35 7.16 6.25 9.00
N SER A 36 6.50 7.24 9.60
CA SER A 36 5.33 7.00 10.42
C SER A 36 4.23 6.27 9.65
N GLY A 37 3.70 5.21 10.24
CA GLY A 37 2.60 4.45 9.68
C GLY A 37 1.28 5.23 9.59
N ILE A 38 1.11 6.28 10.42
CA ILE A 38 -0.09 7.11 10.44
C ILE A 38 -0.12 8.11 9.27
N ASP A 39 0.97 8.87 9.08
CA ASP A 39 0.95 10.04 8.21
C ASP A 39 2.10 10.08 7.19
N GLY A 40 2.99 9.09 7.21
CA GLY A 40 4.14 9.02 6.31
C GLY A 40 5.24 10.03 6.62
N SER A 41 5.21 10.73 7.75
CA SER A 41 6.28 11.64 8.16
C SER A 41 7.58 10.86 8.43
N VAL A 42 8.73 11.50 8.18
CA VAL A 42 10.04 10.88 8.37
C VAL A 42 10.40 10.90 9.86
N LEU A 43 10.48 9.73 10.48
CA LEU A 43 10.88 9.55 11.87
C LEU A 43 12.41 9.44 12.02
N ALA A 44 13.07 8.76 11.08
CA ALA A 44 14.52 8.63 11.03
C ALA A 44 15.01 8.56 9.59
N ARG A 45 16.25 9.03 9.34
CA ARG A 45 16.88 8.98 8.01
C ARG A 45 18.39 8.96 8.13
N ALA A 46 19.05 7.99 7.54
CA ALA A 46 20.50 7.90 7.51
C ALA A 46 21.03 7.60 6.10
N VAL A 47 22.19 8.17 5.77
CA VAL A 47 22.93 7.86 4.53
C VAL A 47 23.56 6.48 4.67
N VAL A 48 23.53 5.67 3.61
CA VAL A 48 24.23 4.38 3.56
C VAL A 48 25.75 4.56 3.61
N PRO A 49 26.54 3.62 4.19
CA PRO A 49 27.96 3.82 4.50
C PRO A 49 28.84 4.11 3.28
N ASP A 50 28.60 3.44 2.16
CA ASP A 50 29.36 3.58 0.92
C ASP A 50 28.88 4.74 0.05
N SER A 51 27.84 5.44 0.46
CA SER A 51 27.20 6.53 -0.29
C SER A 51 26.72 6.15 -1.69
N ASN A 52 26.57 4.87 -1.99
CA ASN A 52 25.95 4.39 -3.22
C ASN A 52 24.42 4.49 -3.15
N GLU A 53 23.80 4.26 -4.28
CA GLU A 53 22.33 4.16 -4.36
C GLU A 53 21.83 2.93 -3.58
N THR A 54 20.58 2.94 -3.15
CA THR A 54 19.94 1.75 -2.58
C THR A 54 18.52 1.60 -3.13
N TYR A 55 18.30 0.49 -3.83
CA TYR A 55 17.00 0.07 -4.39
C TYR A 55 16.49 -1.21 -3.74
N CYS A 56 17.31 -1.80 -2.87
CA CYS A 56 16.99 -3.03 -2.17
C CYS A 56 15.92 -2.79 -1.11
N SER A 57 14.88 -3.61 -1.08
CA SER A 57 13.94 -3.62 0.04
C SER A 57 14.67 -4.08 1.31
N PRO A 58 14.76 -3.26 2.36
CA PRO A 58 15.47 -3.65 3.58
C PRO A 58 14.67 -4.71 4.35
N VAL A 59 15.38 -5.66 4.93
CA VAL A 59 14.82 -6.70 5.80
C VAL A 59 15.19 -6.38 7.24
N ILE A 60 14.22 -6.43 8.15
CA ILE A 60 14.43 -6.17 9.58
C ILE A 60 13.99 -7.37 10.42
N ALA A 61 14.87 -7.84 11.29
CA ALA A 61 14.62 -8.97 12.19
C ALA A 61 15.51 -8.92 13.42
N ASP A 62 15.14 -9.63 14.48
CA ASP A 62 16.05 -10.04 15.53
C ASP A 62 16.81 -11.29 15.06
N ILE A 63 17.90 -11.05 14.30
CA ILE A 63 18.67 -12.13 13.67
C ILE A 63 19.37 -12.99 14.73
N GLN A 64 19.79 -12.37 15.83
CA GLN A 64 20.57 -13.01 16.90
C GLN A 64 19.72 -13.48 18.07
N GLY A 65 18.40 -13.33 18.05
CA GLY A 65 17.50 -13.75 19.12
C GLY A 65 17.75 -13.08 20.47
N ASN A 66 18.31 -11.87 20.45
CA ASN A 66 18.74 -11.16 21.66
C ASN A 66 17.86 -9.94 22.00
N GLY A 67 16.74 -9.78 21.29
CA GLY A 67 15.81 -8.66 21.44
C GLY A 67 16.24 -7.39 20.70
N THR A 68 17.38 -7.39 20.00
CA THR A 68 17.84 -6.25 19.19
C THR A 68 17.53 -6.49 17.73
N LEU A 69 16.84 -5.56 17.09
CA LEU A 69 16.53 -5.66 15.66
C LEU A 69 17.74 -5.25 14.82
N GLN A 70 18.05 -6.05 13.80
CA GLN A 70 19.04 -5.75 12.79
C GLN A 70 18.34 -5.49 11.44
N ILE A 71 18.99 -4.66 10.60
CA ILE A 71 18.56 -4.37 9.23
C ILE A 71 19.57 -4.96 8.26
N VAL A 72 19.11 -5.76 7.30
CA VAL A 72 19.89 -6.20 6.13
C VAL A 72 19.45 -5.41 4.92
N TYR A 73 20.38 -4.77 4.23
CA TYR A 73 20.07 -3.93 3.07
C TYR A 73 21.21 -3.89 2.06
N GLY A 74 20.85 -3.78 0.79
CA GLY A 74 21.81 -3.72 -0.32
C GLY A 74 22.03 -2.29 -0.83
N THR A 75 23.20 -2.04 -1.38
CA THR A 75 23.56 -0.81 -2.08
C THR A 75 24.09 -1.10 -3.48
N GLY A 76 24.25 -0.06 -4.29
CA GLY A 76 24.66 -0.16 -5.69
C GLY A 76 23.48 -0.50 -6.61
N GLY A 77 23.79 -0.83 -7.85
CA GLY A 77 22.79 -1.03 -8.88
C GLY A 77 23.24 -1.97 -9.98
N GLU A 78 22.50 -1.98 -11.08
CA GLU A 78 22.77 -2.84 -12.24
C GLU A 78 24.15 -2.62 -12.84
N ASN A 79 24.66 -1.39 -12.82
CA ASN A 79 25.94 -0.98 -13.41
C ASN A 79 26.83 -0.19 -12.44
N HIS A 80 26.56 -0.28 -11.15
CA HIS A 80 27.29 0.42 -10.11
C HIS A 80 27.71 -0.55 -9.01
N PRO A 81 28.93 -0.40 -8.48
CA PRO A 81 29.38 -1.22 -7.36
C PRO A 81 28.48 -0.99 -6.15
N GLY A 82 28.44 -1.97 -5.28
CA GLY A 82 27.71 -1.87 -4.03
C GLY A 82 27.97 -3.04 -3.13
N SER A 83 27.36 -3.00 -1.97
CA SER A 83 27.59 -3.96 -0.89
C SER A 83 26.26 -4.39 -0.27
N MET A 84 26.28 -5.55 0.37
CA MET A 84 25.24 -5.97 1.30
C MET A 84 25.70 -5.62 2.71
N TRP A 85 24.86 -4.90 3.42
CA TRP A 85 25.14 -4.34 4.73
C TRP A 85 24.24 -4.94 5.79
N LEU A 86 24.75 -5.01 7.02
CA LEU A 86 24.01 -5.30 8.24
C LEU A 86 24.19 -4.15 9.24
N ALA A 87 23.11 -3.64 9.77
CA ALA A 87 23.12 -2.57 10.78
C ALA A 87 22.21 -2.94 11.95
N ASP A 88 22.56 -2.50 13.16
CA ASP A 88 21.63 -2.42 14.27
C ASP A 88 20.56 -1.36 13.94
N PHE A 89 19.27 -1.67 14.15
CA PHE A 89 18.18 -0.75 13.87
C PHE A 89 18.30 0.58 14.64
N ASN A 90 18.87 0.54 15.85
CA ASN A 90 19.13 1.76 16.62
C ASN A 90 20.11 2.72 15.95
N MET A 91 20.99 2.23 15.08
CA MET A 91 21.85 3.10 14.28
C MET A 91 21.02 3.99 13.36
N LEU A 92 20.05 3.40 12.65
CA LEU A 92 19.15 4.17 11.78
C LEU A 92 18.31 5.17 12.59
N ILE A 93 17.80 4.76 13.75
CA ILE A 93 17.02 5.64 14.63
C ILE A 93 17.85 6.84 15.12
N ASN A 94 19.15 6.63 15.31
CA ASN A 94 20.10 7.71 15.65
C ASN A 94 20.60 8.48 14.40
N ASN A 95 20.04 8.21 13.22
CA ASN A 95 20.41 8.82 11.94
C ASN A 95 21.88 8.60 11.54
N ASP A 96 22.49 7.49 11.90
CA ASP A 96 23.88 7.16 11.61
C ASP A 96 24.07 5.67 11.30
N LEU A 97 24.38 5.34 10.03
CA LEU A 97 24.69 3.98 9.56
C LEU A 97 26.18 3.76 9.33
N SER A 98 27.06 4.69 9.73
CA SER A 98 28.50 4.63 9.41
C SER A 98 29.23 3.43 10.00
N SER A 99 28.68 2.80 11.05
CA SER A 99 29.24 1.62 11.70
C SER A 99 28.56 0.30 11.27
N SER A 100 27.77 0.31 10.20
CA SER A 100 27.21 -0.93 9.63
C SER A 100 28.29 -1.92 9.24
N VAL A 101 28.00 -3.19 9.34
CA VAL A 101 28.91 -4.28 8.96
C VAL A 101 28.72 -4.58 7.47
N GLU A 102 29.80 -4.53 6.69
CA GLU A 102 29.79 -5.00 5.31
C GLU A 102 29.88 -6.52 5.28
N LEU A 103 28.82 -7.19 4.82
CA LEU A 103 28.82 -8.65 4.65
C LEU A 103 29.62 -9.04 3.40
N VAL A 104 29.36 -8.35 2.29
CA VAL A 104 30.03 -8.59 1.01
C VAL A 104 29.91 -7.36 0.12
N SER A 105 30.89 -7.16 -0.76
CA SER A 105 30.87 -6.13 -1.80
C SER A 105 31.12 -6.70 -3.20
N HIS A 106 30.59 -6.03 -4.21
CA HIS A 106 30.85 -6.37 -5.60
C HIS A 106 31.35 -5.13 -6.37
N PRO A 107 32.47 -5.25 -7.12
CA PRO A 107 33.20 -4.09 -7.65
C PRO A 107 32.52 -3.38 -8.82
N SER A 108 31.50 -3.96 -9.44
CA SER A 108 30.86 -3.40 -10.64
C SER A 108 29.33 -3.54 -10.68
N LYS A 109 28.75 -4.27 -9.75
CA LYS A 109 27.32 -4.53 -9.63
C LYS A 109 26.92 -4.36 -8.16
N GLY A 110 25.65 -4.04 -7.91
CA GLY A 110 25.15 -3.91 -6.55
C GLY A 110 24.31 -5.09 -6.10
N PHE A 111 23.59 -4.86 -4.99
CA PHE A 111 22.66 -5.78 -4.39
C PHE A 111 21.27 -5.14 -4.41
N ILE A 112 20.43 -5.53 -5.37
CA ILE A 112 19.10 -4.98 -5.59
C ILE A 112 18.04 -5.91 -4.95
N ALA A 113 18.29 -7.23 -5.01
CA ALA A 113 17.42 -8.22 -4.39
C ALA A 113 17.42 -8.07 -2.86
N PRO A 114 16.26 -8.11 -2.20
CA PRO A 114 16.21 -8.19 -0.75
C PRO A 114 16.82 -9.51 -0.26
N ALA A 115 17.36 -9.48 0.95
CA ALA A 115 17.83 -10.68 1.62
C ALA A 115 16.65 -11.58 2.04
N SER A 116 16.95 -12.86 2.26
CA SER A 116 16.03 -13.82 2.88
C SER A 116 16.67 -14.42 4.11
N LEU A 117 15.91 -14.61 5.17
CA LEU A 117 16.37 -15.05 6.46
C LEU A 117 15.75 -16.41 6.84
N ALA A 118 16.56 -17.36 7.24
CA ALA A 118 16.13 -18.65 7.78
C ALA A 118 17.21 -19.25 8.66
N ASP A 119 16.86 -20.20 9.52
CA ASP A 119 17.82 -21.00 10.29
C ASP A 119 18.22 -22.24 9.46
N PHE A 120 19.40 -22.18 8.83
CA PHE A 120 19.91 -23.27 7.99
C PHE A 120 20.84 -24.24 8.73
N ASN A 121 21.07 -24.05 10.01
CA ASN A 121 21.96 -24.91 10.78
C ASN A 121 21.32 -25.43 12.08
N GLY A 122 20.05 -25.09 12.33
CA GLY A 122 19.28 -25.56 13.48
C GLY A 122 19.74 -24.97 14.81
N ASN A 123 20.41 -23.80 14.80
CA ASN A 123 20.94 -23.19 16.01
C ASN A 123 19.95 -22.22 16.68
N GLY A 124 18.78 -21.99 16.08
CA GLY A 124 17.72 -21.10 16.58
C GLY A 124 17.92 -19.63 16.20
N TYR A 125 18.92 -19.29 15.39
CA TYR A 125 19.20 -17.95 14.90
C TYR A 125 19.07 -17.89 13.38
N PHE A 126 18.71 -16.72 12.86
CA PHE A 126 18.60 -16.60 11.41
C PHE A 126 19.97 -16.46 10.74
N ASP A 127 20.18 -17.25 9.70
CA ASP A 127 21.22 -16.99 8.70
C ASP A 127 20.68 -16.07 7.60
N ILE A 128 21.59 -15.48 6.81
CA ILE A 128 21.27 -14.47 5.83
C ILE A 128 21.59 -15.00 4.43
N ILE A 129 20.59 -15.12 3.57
CA ILE A 129 20.75 -15.41 2.15
C ILE A 129 20.70 -14.10 1.38
N VAL A 130 21.69 -13.85 0.56
CA VAL A 130 21.77 -12.68 -0.30
C VAL A 130 22.05 -13.09 -1.75
N GLN A 131 21.52 -12.29 -2.68
CA GLN A 131 21.79 -12.46 -4.11
C GLN A 131 22.32 -11.15 -4.69
N SER A 132 23.52 -11.21 -5.28
CA SER A 132 24.07 -10.06 -6.02
C SER A 132 23.39 -9.91 -7.38
N TYR A 133 23.38 -8.70 -7.92
CA TYR A 133 22.88 -8.49 -9.28
C TYR A 133 23.67 -9.27 -10.34
N SER A 134 24.92 -9.66 -10.05
CA SER A 134 25.77 -10.48 -10.93
C SER A 134 25.47 -11.98 -10.88
N GLY A 135 24.36 -12.41 -10.23
CA GLY A 135 23.95 -13.80 -10.18
C GLY A 135 24.75 -14.67 -9.21
N GLU A 136 25.36 -14.11 -8.18
CA GLU A 136 25.97 -14.84 -7.08
C GLU A 136 25.01 -14.91 -5.89
N ILE A 137 24.73 -16.13 -5.42
CA ILE A 137 23.88 -16.42 -4.26
C ILE A 137 24.79 -16.87 -3.11
N MET A 138 24.63 -16.28 -1.94
CA MET A 138 25.51 -16.47 -0.79
C MET A 138 24.73 -16.64 0.50
N ARG A 139 25.25 -17.49 1.40
CA ARG A 139 24.77 -17.63 2.78
C ARG A 139 25.81 -17.09 3.75
N PHE A 140 25.34 -16.28 4.70
CA PHE A 140 26.11 -15.81 5.84
C PHE A 140 25.49 -16.31 7.14
N ASP A 141 26.34 -16.77 8.07
CA ASP A 141 25.93 -17.09 9.42
C ASP A 141 25.51 -15.83 10.17
N GLY A 142 24.33 -15.81 10.75
CA GLY A 142 23.75 -14.59 11.34
C GLY A 142 24.36 -14.19 12.68
N ILE A 143 25.17 -15.04 13.33
CA ILE A 143 25.88 -14.71 14.57
C ILE A 143 27.29 -14.17 14.26
N THR A 144 28.02 -14.91 13.42
CA THR A 144 29.44 -14.62 13.13
C THR A 144 29.62 -13.72 11.93
N TYR A 145 28.59 -13.58 11.10
CA TYR A 145 28.59 -12.85 9.82
C TYR A 145 29.58 -13.40 8.80
N GLN A 146 30.04 -14.64 9.00
CA GLN A 146 30.96 -15.29 8.07
C GLN A 146 30.19 -15.96 6.94
N GLN A 147 30.69 -15.81 5.73
CA GLN A 147 30.16 -16.52 4.57
C GLN A 147 30.35 -18.01 4.72
N GLN A 148 29.27 -18.77 4.60
CA GLN A 148 29.26 -20.22 4.71
C GLN A 148 29.45 -20.90 3.36
N TRP A 149 28.76 -20.39 2.35
CA TRP A 149 28.90 -20.83 0.96
C TRP A 149 28.54 -19.72 -0.03
N SER A 150 28.95 -19.90 -1.29
CA SER A 150 28.45 -19.13 -2.43
C SER A 150 28.29 -20.00 -3.66
N VAL A 151 27.28 -19.64 -4.48
CA VAL A 151 26.99 -20.26 -5.77
C VAL A 151 26.95 -19.17 -6.83
N VAL A 152 27.78 -19.31 -7.86
CA VAL A 152 27.86 -18.33 -8.96
C VAL A 152 27.15 -18.90 -10.18
N VAL A 153 26.14 -18.19 -10.67
CA VAL A 153 25.48 -18.47 -11.93
C VAL A 153 26.14 -17.60 -13.01
N ALA A 154 27.11 -18.19 -13.70
CA ALA A 154 27.94 -17.44 -14.64
C ALA A 154 27.14 -16.82 -15.79
N ASN A 155 27.48 -15.57 -16.16
CA ASN A 155 26.84 -14.79 -17.22
C ASN A 155 25.32 -14.61 -16.99
N SER A 156 24.93 -14.34 -15.76
CA SER A 156 23.55 -14.04 -15.41
C SER A 156 23.44 -12.77 -14.57
N GLU A 157 22.25 -12.23 -14.50
CA GLU A 157 21.87 -11.11 -13.65
C GLU A 157 20.55 -11.42 -12.94
N SER A 158 20.38 -10.91 -11.71
CA SER A 158 19.16 -11.09 -10.95
C SER A 158 18.85 -9.92 -10.02
N SER A 159 17.57 -9.59 -9.93
CA SER A 159 17.01 -8.67 -8.94
C SER A 159 15.90 -9.34 -8.10
N ALA A 160 15.65 -10.62 -8.31
CA ALA A 160 14.63 -11.36 -7.59
C ALA A 160 15.12 -11.77 -6.19
N ALA A 161 14.24 -11.69 -5.20
CA ALA A 161 14.53 -12.21 -3.87
C ALA A 161 14.68 -13.75 -3.92
N PRO A 162 15.69 -14.33 -3.26
CA PRO A 162 15.74 -15.76 -3.04
C PRO A 162 14.52 -16.25 -2.24
N VAL A 163 14.01 -17.40 -2.59
CA VAL A 163 12.86 -18.04 -1.94
C VAL A 163 13.36 -19.17 -1.05
N ILE A 164 12.79 -19.27 0.12
CA ILE A 164 13.12 -20.28 1.10
C ILE A 164 11.97 -21.26 1.23
N GLY A 165 12.27 -22.54 1.24
CA GLY A 165 11.30 -23.62 1.41
C GLY A 165 11.99 -24.95 1.72
N ASN A 166 11.23 -25.95 2.07
CA ASN A 166 11.71 -27.30 2.32
C ASN A 166 11.52 -28.14 1.05
N PHE A 167 12.43 -28.00 0.07
CA PHE A 167 12.22 -28.51 -1.28
C PHE A 167 12.72 -29.95 -1.48
N TYR A 168 13.85 -30.34 -0.87
CA TYR A 168 14.54 -31.58 -1.20
C TYR A 168 15.18 -32.23 0.03
N GLY A 169 15.47 -33.56 -0.08
CA GLY A 169 16.16 -34.30 0.97
C GLY A 169 15.23 -34.89 2.02
N GLY A 170 15.82 -35.44 3.06
CA GLY A 170 15.12 -36.12 4.18
C GLY A 170 15.22 -35.35 5.49
N ASP A 171 15.80 -34.17 5.48
CA ASP A 171 15.92 -33.30 6.65
C ASP A 171 14.82 -32.24 6.68
N MET A 172 14.76 -31.47 7.74
CA MET A 172 13.78 -30.39 7.96
C MET A 172 14.44 -29.04 7.83
N ILE A 173 15.64 -28.97 7.29
CA ILE A 173 16.38 -27.74 7.10
C ILE A 173 15.95 -27.12 5.77
N PRO A 174 15.66 -25.84 5.74
CA PRO A 174 15.20 -25.21 4.52
C PRO A 174 16.27 -25.16 3.43
N ASP A 175 15.81 -25.16 2.19
CA ASP A 175 16.60 -24.97 0.98
C ASP A 175 16.36 -23.57 0.39
N VAL A 176 17.17 -23.23 -0.61
CA VAL A 176 17.09 -21.93 -1.31
C VAL A 176 16.73 -22.14 -2.77
N PHE A 177 15.69 -21.46 -3.23
CA PHE A 177 15.37 -21.38 -4.64
C PHE A 177 15.65 -19.96 -5.16
N ALA A 178 16.39 -19.85 -6.24
CA ALA A 178 16.77 -18.58 -6.85
C ALA A 178 16.50 -18.57 -8.36
N VAL A 179 16.27 -17.40 -8.90
CA VAL A 179 16.08 -17.17 -10.32
C VAL A 179 17.12 -16.17 -10.85
N CYS A 180 17.61 -16.40 -12.07
CA CYS A 180 18.57 -15.51 -12.73
C CYS A 180 18.24 -15.39 -14.22
N ASN A 181 18.35 -14.19 -14.77
CA ASN A 181 18.27 -13.98 -16.21
C ASN A 181 19.64 -14.20 -16.84
N LYS A 182 19.72 -15.05 -17.85
CA LYS A 182 20.93 -15.33 -18.60
C LYS A 182 21.26 -14.23 -19.57
N GLY A 183 22.49 -13.78 -19.52
CA GLY A 183 22.96 -12.64 -20.29
C GLY A 183 23.24 -11.43 -19.40
N VAL A 184 23.43 -10.29 -20.04
CA VAL A 184 23.68 -9.00 -19.37
C VAL A 184 22.72 -7.98 -19.96
N ALA A 185 22.15 -7.14 -19.12
CA ALA A 185 21.21 -6.09 -19.55
C ALA A 185 21.77 -5.25 -20.70
N PRO A 186 20.98 -4.91 -21.74
CA PRO A 186 19.56 -5.28 -21.96
C PRO A 186 19.38 -6.59 -22.77
N SER A 187 20.44 -7.38 -22.96
CA SER A 187 20.46 -8.55 -23.85
C SER A 187 20.30 -9.86 -23.08
N PHE A 188 19.19 -10.02 -22.41
CA PHE A 188 18.80 -11.29 -21.81
C PHE A 188 18.22 -12.23 -22.87
N PHE A 189 18.47 -13.55 -22.71
CA PHE A 189 18.04 -14.54 -23.72
C PHE A 189 17.52 -15.85 -23.13
N ASP A 190 17.50 -15.98 -21.82
CA ASP A 190 17.07 -17.17 -21.11
C ASP A 190 16.83 -16.87 -19.64
N HIS A 191 16.22 -17.81 -18.88
CA HIS A 191 15.93 -17.62 -17.47
C HIS A 191 16.24 -18.90 -16.68
N TYR A 192 17.21 -18.82 -15.80
CA TYR A 192 17.61 -19.96 -14.94
C TYR A 192 16.77 -20.00 -13.65
N GLN A 193 16.38 -21.20 -13.29
CA GLN A 193 15.81 -21.59 -12.01
C GLN A 193 16.79 -22.55 -11.34
N ILE A 194 17.12 -22.30 -10.07
CA ILE A 194 18.18 -23.00 -9.36
C ILE A 194 17.69 -23.33 -7.95
N MET A 195 17.76 -24.60 -7.57
CA MET A 195 17.53 -25.03 -6.20
C MET A 195 18.85 -25.45 -5.56
N ILE A 196 19.13 -24.92 -4.39
CA ILE A 196 20.38 -25.01 -3.65
C ILE A 196 20.09 -25.57 -2.27
N ASP A 197 20.79 -26.61 -1.88
CA ASP A 197 20.79 -27.12 -0.51
C ASP A 197 21.24 -26.04 0.46
N GLY A 198 20.37 -25.68 1.40
CA GLY A 198 20.58 -24.53 2.29
C GLY A 198 21.77 -24.71 3.23
N VAL A 199 22.12 -25.94 3.61
CA VAL A 199 23.25 -26.25 4.50
C VAL A 199 24.58 -26.14 3.76
N THR A 200 24.69 -26.83 2.63
CA THR A 200 25.97 -27.08 1.96
C THR A 200 26.27 -26.14 0.82
N GLY A 201 25.26 -25.45 0.26
CA GLY A 201 25.39 -24.65 -0.95
C GLY A 201 25.50 -25.47 -2.23
N ASN A 202 25.26 -26.78 -2.18
CA ASN A 202 25.28 -27.61 -3.37
C ASN A 202 24.03 -27.33 -4.23
N VAL A 203 24.24 -27.10 -5.53
CA VAL A 203 23.14 -27.02 -6.48
C VAL A 203 22.56 -28.40 -6.68
N GLN A 204 21.33 -28.62 -6.24
CA GLN A 204 20.61 -29.88 -6.34
C GLN A 204 19.83 -30.00 -7.64
N TRP A 205 19.34 -28.85 -8.13
CA TRP A 205 18.58 -28.80 -9.37
C TRP A 205 18.80 -27.47 -10.09
N ILE A 206 18.86 -27.50 -11.41
CA ILE A 206 18.94 -26.31 -12.27
C ILE A 206 18.24 -26.59 -13.60
N ASP A 207 17.43 -25.64 -14.04
CA ASP A 207 16.79 -25.67 -15.35
C ASP A 207 16.74 -24.28 -15.96
N SER A 208 16.28 -24.19 -17.19
CA SER A 208 16.14 -22.96 -17.96
C SER A 208 14.77 -22.93 -18.63
N ILE A 209 13.79 -22.41 -17.90
CA ILE A 209 12.39 -22.36 -18.28
C ILE A 209 11.96 -20.89 -18.34
N SER A 210 11.45 -20.40 -19.45
CA SER A 210 11.07 -19.01 -19.65
C SER A 210 12.10 -18.18 -20.42
N ASP A 211 11.63 -17.13 -21.08
CA ASP A 211 12.52 -16.22 -21.83
C ASP A 211 13.09 -15.11 -20.94
N LEU A 212 12.26 -14.42 -20.17
CA LEU A 212 12.65 -13.30 -19.31
C LEU A 212 11.66 -13.10 -18.19
N HIS A 213 12.17 -12.99 -16.96
CA HIS A 213 11.35 -12.73 -15.78
C HIS A 213 12.19 -12.15 -14.64
N PHE A 214 11.66 -11.16 -13.94
CA PHE A 214 12.35 -10.47 -12.83
C PHE A 214 11.67 -10.70 -11.47
N ALA A 215 10.55 -11.40 -11.42
CA ALA A 215 9.85 -11.66 -10.18
C ALA A 215 10.48 -12.81 -9.40
N SER A 216 10.30 -12.77 -8.09
CA SER A 216 10.58 -13.91 -7.21
C SER A 216 9.54 -15.01 -7.39
N ALA A 217 9.89 -16.22 -7.00
CA ALA A 217 8.96 -17.34 -6.94
C ALA A 217 8.17 -17.35 -5.62
N ASN A 218 7.28 -18.35 -5.47
CA ASN A 218 6.60 -18.68 -4.22
C ASN A 218 6.93 -20.14 -3.85
N ALA A 219 6.73 -20.52 -2.59
CA ALA A 219 6.91 -21.87 -2.09
C ALA A 219 5.79 -22.28 -1.14
N PHE A 220 5.19 -23.43 -1.36
CA PHE A 220 4.18 -24.04 -0.49
C PHE A 220 4.02 -25.53 -0.84
N ASP A 221 3.64 -26.34 0.14
CA ASP A 221 3.36 -27.76 -0.03
C ASP A 221 1.98 -27.96 -0.71
N ALA A 222 1.97 -27.96 -2.03
CA ALA A 222 0.73 -28.00 -2.83
C ALA A 222 0.06 -29.37 -2.84
N ASN A 223 0.82 -30.43 -2.59
CA ASN A 223 0.36 -31.81 -2.65
C ASN A 223 0.20 -32.46 -1.26
N ASN A 224 0.56 -31.74 -0.17
CA ASN A 224 0.55 -32.16 1.22
C ASN A 224 1.44 -33.41 1.47
N ASP A 225 2.60 -33.50 0.82
CA ASP A 225 3.58 -34.56 1.04
C ASP A 225 4.66 -34.19 2.07
N GLY A 226 4.62 -32.98 2.61
CA GLY A 226 5.56 -32.45 3.60
C GLY A 226 6.76 -31.75 2.96
N ARG A 227 6.73 -31.51 1.65
CA ARG A 227 7.73 -30.75 0.89
C ARG A 227 7.08 -29.61 0.13
N ASP A 228 7.82 -28.52 0.03
CA ASP A 228 7.33 -27.38 -0.71
C ASP A 228 7.56 -27.53 -2.21
N GLU A 229 6.56 -27.23 -3.00
CA GLU A 229 6.69 -26.95 -4.42
C GLU A 229 6.98 -25.47 -4.65
N VAL A 230 7.61 -25.19 -5.79
CA VAL A 230 7.88 -23.82 -6.22
C VAL A 230 6.90 -23.40 -7.30
N LEU A 231 6.20 -22.31 -7.06
CA LEU A 231 5.36 -21.63 -8.04
C LEU A 231 6.15 -20.52 -8.73
N ILE A 232 6.27 -20.61 -10.04
CA ILE A 232 6.89 -19.56 -10.86
C ILE A 232 5.95 -19.07 -11.96
N THR A 233 6.12 -17.80 -12.34
CA THR A 233 5.58 -17.29 -13.60
C THR A 233 6.62 -17.51 -14.70
N VAL A 234 6.20 -18.00 -15.84
CA VAL A 234 7.05 -18.13 -17.03
C VAL A 234 6.48 -17.34 -18.19
N ASN A 235 7.35 -16.73 -18.99
CA ASN A 235 6.99 -15.97 -20.18
C ASN A 235 7.54 -16.64 -21.43
N ASN A 236 6.77 -16.60 -22.52
CA ASN A 236 7.20 -16.93 -23.85
C ASN A 236 7.08 -15.68 -24.73
N ILE A 237 8.16 -14.92 -24.82
CA ILE A 237 8.23 -13.66 -25.57
C ILE A 237 8.89 -13.82 -26.92
N SER A 238 9.64 -14.90 -27.16
CA SER A 238 10.37 -15.16 -28.40
C SER A 238 9.45 -15.47 -29.59
N ASN A 239 8.29 -16.10 -29.31
CA ASN A 239 7.32 -16.46 -30.34
C ASN A 239 5.98 -15.73 -30.19
N TYR A 240 5.51 -15.62 -28.96
CA TYR A 240 4.25 -14.97 -28.61
C TYR A 240 4.41 -14.32 -27.24
N PHE A 241 3.80 -13.15 -27.02
CA PHE A 241 3.73 -12.55 -25.70
C PHE A 241 2.67 -13.28 -24.87
N GLN A 242 3.09 -14.34 -24.23
CA GLN A 242 2.24 -15.19 -23.40
C GLN A 242 2.94 -15.50 -22.07
N HIS A 243 2.16 -15.79 -21.07
CA HIS A 243 2.65 -16.23 -19.76
C HIS A 243 1.79 -17.39 -19.25
N GLU A 244 2.35 -18.15 -18.33
CA GLU A 244 1.66 -19.17 -17.55
C GLU A 244 2.27 -19.30 -16.15
N LEU A 245 1.56 -19.94 -15.25
CA LEU A 245 2.06 -20.31 -13.92
C LEU A 245 2.43 -21.78 -13.94
N LEU A 246 3.67 -22.07 -13.52
CA LEU A 246 4.19 -23.44 -13.38
C LEU A 246 4.44 -23.76 -11.93
N LEU A 247 4.15 -24.99 -11.54
CA LEU A 247 4.49 -25.59 -10.26
C LEU A 247 5.61 -26.61 -10.47
N ILE A 248 6.70 -26.45 -9.74
CA ILE A 248 7.87 -27.35 -9.77
C ILE A 248 7.87 -28.17 -8.50
N ASP A 249 7.79 -29.48 -8.66
CA ASP A 249 7.88 -30.46 -7.58
C ASP A 249 9.22 -31.22 -7.71
N PHE A 250 10.14 -30.90 -6.80
CA PHE A 250 11.49 -31.46 -6.83
C PHE A 250 11.53 -32.91 -6.35
N GLN A 251 10.61 -33.32 -5.47
CA GLN A 251 10.56 -34.68 -4.96
C GLN A 251 10.11 -35.66 -6.01
N ASN A 252 9.18 -35.29 -6.85
CA ASN A 252 8.64 -36.10 -7.94
C ASN A 252 9.28 -35.82 -9.30
N ASP A 253 10.28 -34.93 -9.36
CA ASP A 253 10.95 -34.43 -10.58
C ASP A 253 9.92 -34.07 -11.67
N SER A 254 8.94 -33.24 -11.28
CA SER A 254 7.82 -32.90 -12.15
C SER A 254 7.58 -31.41 -12.22
N ILE A 255 7.22 -30.94 -13.42
CA ILE A 255 6.80 -29.57 -13.68
C ILE A 255 5.40 -29.62 -14.27
N SER A 256 4.48 -28.94 -13.62
CA SER A 256 3.08 -28.91 -14.06
C SER A 256 2.59 -27.47 -14.30
N SER A 257 1.81 -27.29 -15.37
CA SER A 257 1.16 -26.01 -15.62
C SER A 257 -0.13 -25.92 -14.82
N ILE A 258 -0.27 -24.84 -14.05
CA ILE A 258 -1.49 -24.55 -13.29
C ILE A 258 -2.47 -23.72 -14.11
N THR A 259 -1.98 -22.88 -15.03
CA THR A 259 -2.79 -22.12 -15.94
C THR A 259 -2.54 -22.54 -17.37
N SER A 260 -3.55 -22.42 -18.24
CA SER A 260 -3.27 -22.43 -19.68
C SER A 260 -2.47 -21.18 -20.05
N SER A 261 -1.63 -21.28 -21.08
CA SER A 261 -0.89 -20.13 -21.59
C SER A 261 -1.85 -18.99 -21.99
N VAL A 262 -1.65 -17.81 -21.41
CA VAL A 262 -2.51 -16.63 -21.56
C VAL A 262 -1.73 -15.51 -22.25
N GLY A 263 -2.39 -14.76 -23.14
CA GLY A 263 -1.78 -13.61 -23.81
C GLY A 263 -1.39 -12.50 -22.83
N GLY A 264 -0.24 -11.86 -23.08
CA GLY A 264 0.38 -10.86 -22.21
C GLY A 264 1.58 -11.42 -21.47
N VAL A 265 2.28 -10.58 -20.71
CA VAL A 265 3.50 -10.95 -19.99
C VAL A 265 3.44 -10.49 -18.52
N ASN A 266 3.99 -11.32 -17.65
CA ASN A 266 4.31 -10.93 -16.28
C ASN A 266 5.84 -10.76 -16.17
N LEU A 267 6.33 -9.53 -16.16
CA LEU A 267 7.78 -9.27 -16.16
C LEU A 267 8.38 -9.26 -14.75
N ALA A 268 7.66 -8.77 -13.75
CA ALA A 268 8.24 -8.49 -12.44
C ALA A 268 7.26 -8.60 -11.26
N SER A 269 6.09 -9.19 -11.44
CA SER A 269 5.13 -9.33 -10.33
C SER A 269 5.17 -10.75 -9.77
N THR A 270 5.63 -10.89 -8.53
CA THR A 270 5.51 -12.13 -7.77
C THR A 270 4.04 -12.40 -7.46
N PRO A 271 3.53 -13.59 -7.71
CA PRO A 271 2.18 -13.96 -7.32
C PRO A 271 1.99 -13.86 -5.79
N LEU A 272 0.77 -13.60 -5.35
CA LEU A 272 0.36 -13.75 -3.96
C LEU A 272 -0.39 -15.08 -3.82
N VAL A 273 0.06 -15.91 -2.90
CA VAL A 273 -0.47 -17.24 -2.60
C VAL A 273 -1.02 -17.23 -1.18
N GLU A 274 -2.33 -17.39 -1.01
CA GLU A 274 -3.01 -17.31 0.28
C GLU A 274 -4.40 -17.95 0.18
N ASP A 275 -4.99 -18.40 1.29
CA ASP A 275 -6.43 -18.71 1.37
C ASP A 275 -7.20 -17.43 1.69
N MET A 276 -7.58 -16.67 0.66
CA MET A 276 -8.13 -15.32 0.81
C MET A 276 -9.58 -15.27 1.28
N ASP A 277 -10.31 -16.36 1.13
CA ASP A 277 -11.72 -16.43 1.50
C ASP A 277 -11.98 -17.43 2.64
N ASN A 278 -10.92 -17.96 3.25
CA ASN A 278 -10.92 -18.93 4.35
C ASN A 278 -11.77 -20.18 4.04
N ASN A 279 -11.71 -20.66 2.79
CA ASN A 279 -12.43 -21.85 2.36
C ASN A 279 -11.62 -23.14 2.49
N GLY A 280 -10.35 -23.04 2.93
CA GLY A 280 -9.42 -24.16 3.10
C GLY A 280 -8.66 -24.53 1.82
N PHE A 281 -8.75 -23.75 0.77
CA PHE A 281 -8.02 -23.92 -0.46
C PHE A 281 -7.19 -22.68 -0.80
N ILE A 282 -6.05 -22.90 -1.42
CA ILE A 282 -5.14 -21.84 -1.85
C ILE A 282 -5.75 -21.03 -3.01
N ASP A 283 -5.74 -19.71 -2.86
CA ASP A 283 -5.96 -18.74 -3.93
C ASP A 283 -4.62 -18.20 -4.43
N ILE A 284 -4.54 -17.88 -5.72
CA ILE A 284 -3.38 -17.25 -6.32
C ILE A 284 -3.82 -15.96 -7.00
N VAL A 285 -3.22 -14.83 -6.60
CA VAL A 285 -3.40 -13.55 -7.29
C VAL A 285 -2.12 -13.18 -8.01
N TYR A 286 -2.22 -12.90 -9.29
CA TYR A 286 -1.08 -12.52 -10.10
C TYR A 286 -1.44 -11.40 -11.08
N VAL A 287 -0.42 -10.68 -11.51
CA VAL A 287 -0.58 -9.47 -12.32
C VAL A 287 0.19 -9.63 -13.62
N PHE A 288 -0.40 -9.23 -14.74
CA PHE A 288 0.26 -9.25 -16.02
C PHE A 288 -0.17 -8.06 -16.91
N ARG A 289 0.67 -7.73 -17.89
CA ARG A 289 0.34 -6.73 -18.92
C ARG A 289 -0.53 -7.35 -19.99
N ALA A 290 -1.64 -6.70 -20.29
CA ALA A 290 -2.69 -7.25 -21.17
C ALA A 290 -2.35 -7.21 -22.67
N ASP A 291 -1.45 -6.33 -23.10
CA ASP A 291 -1.13 -6.17 -24.53
C ASP A 291 -0.17 -7.26 -25.00
N SER A 292 -0.73 -8.29 -25.62
CA SER A 292 0.01 -9.42 -26.19
C SER A 292 0.75 -9.07 -27.50
N LEU A 293 0.53 -7.88 -28.06
CA LEU A 293 1.18 -7.44 -29.31
C LEU A 293 2.31 -6.45 -29.02
N ASN A 294 2.23 -5.71 -27.92
CA ASN A 294 3.26 -4.76 -27.51
C ASN A 294 3.37 -4.68 -25.97
N PRO A 295 4.06 -5.63 -25.35
CA PRO A 295 4.19 -5.69 -23.89
C PRO A 295 5.00 -4.53 -23.29
N SER A 296 5.75 -3.80 -24.12
CA SER A 296 6.44 -2.57 -23.67
C SER A 296 5.49 -1.38 -23.57
N ALA A 297 4.33 -1.42 -24.22
CA ALA A 297 3.33 -0.38 -24.08
C ALA A 297 2.61 -0.55 -22.73
N ALA A 298 2.51 0.53 -21.96
CA ALA A 298 1.82 0.56 -20.66
C ALA A 298 0.27 0.50 -20.81
N ASN A 299 -0.23 -0.33 -21.75
CA ASN A 299 -1.63 -0.39 -22.15
C ASN A 299 -2.40 -1.44 -21.34
N GLY A 300 -2.54 -1.20 -20.06
CA GLY A 300 -3.40 -1.98 -19.18
C GLY A 300 -2.65 -3.06 -18.40
N ILE A 301 -3.04 -3.15 -17.16
CA ILE A 301 -2.62 -4.19 -16.20
C ILE A 301 -3.88 -5.00 -15.87
N ILE A 302 -3.76 -6.31 -15.89
CA ILE A 302 -4.80 -7.24 -15.42
C ILE A 302 -4.33 -7.83 -14.10
N ILE A 303 -5.19 -7.76 -13.10
CA ILE A 303 -5.05 -8.50 -11.84
C ILE A 303 -6.00 -9.68 -11.92
N ASN A 304 -5.49 -10.87 -11.80
CA ASN A 304 -6.27 -12.10 -11.86
C ASN A 304 -6.21 -12.84 -10.53
N LYS A 305 -7.38 -13.21 -9.99
CA LYS A 305 -7.51 -14.14 -8.86
C LYS A 305 -7.93 -15.50 -9.41
N MET A 306 -7.22 -16.52 -9.04
CA MET A 306 -7.52 -17.92 -9.35
C MET A 306 -7.66 -18.70 -8.04
N SER A 307 -8.81 -19.32 -7.84
CA SER A 307 -8.98 -20.31 -6.78
C SER A 307 -8.50 -21.67 -7.28
N THR A 308 -7.72 -22.37 -6.47
CA THR A 308 -7.14 -23.65 -6.82
C THR A 308 -7.87 -24.81 -6.12
N SER A 309 -7.48 -26.03 -6.42
CA SER A 309 -7.86 -27.22 -5.66
C SER A 309 -6.79 -27.66 -4.64
N PHE A 310 -5.70 -26.88 -4.49
CA PHE A 310 -4.68 -27.15 -3.50
C PHE A 310 -5.22 -26.82 -2.11
N GLY A 311 -5.25 -27.76 -1.20
CA GLY A 311 -5.60 -27.50 0.19
C GLY A 311 -4.55 -26.61 0.86
N VAL A 312 -4.95 -25.84 1.85
CA VAL A 312 -3.99 -25.11 2.69
C VAL A 312 -3.11 -26.15 3.40
N PRO A 313 -1.77 -26.09 3.24
CA PRO A 313 -0.87 -27.05 3.89
C PRO A 313 -1.00 -27.01 5.41
N ASN A 314 -0.88 -28.16 6.08
CA ASN A 314 -0.85 -28.22 7.54
C ASN A 314 0.31 -27.44 8.16
N SER A 315 1.39 -27.30 7.41
CA SER A 315 2.58 -26.49 7.73
C SER A 315 2.37 -24.98 7.52
N GLY A 316 1.26 -24.59 6.92
CA GLY A 316 1.07 -23.25 6.37
C GLY A 316 1.79 -23.05 5.04
N ILE A 317 1.73 -21.85 4.52
CA ILE A 317 2.42 -21.46 3.29
C ILE A 317 3.84 -21.03 3.65
N SER A 318 4.85 -21.62 3.02
CA SER A 318 6.26 -21.37 3.33
C SER A 318 6.74 -20.00 2.84
N TRP A 319 6.38 -19.63 1.60
CA TRP A 319 6.78 -18.36 0.99
C TRP A 319 5.70 -17.87 -0.01
N GLY A 320 4.64 -17.27 0.51
CA GLY A 320 3.43 -16.96 -0.27
C GLY A 320 3.46 -15.66 -1.09
N ALA A 321 4.48 -14.80 -0.90
CA ALA A 321 4.55 -13.50 -1.57
C ALA A 321 6.00 -13.06 -1.81
N TYR A 322 6.19 -11.89 -2.45
CA TYR A 322 7.48 -11.21 -2.50
C TYR A 322 7.98 -10.95 -1.06
N MET A 323 9.16 -11.42 -0.70
CA MET A 323 9.70 -11.38 0.66
C MET A 323 8.90 -12.22 1.70
N GLY A 324 8.28 -13.34 1.30
CA GLY A 324 7.63 -14.28 2.21
C GLY A 324 6.21 -13.89 2.64
N ASN A 325 5.62 -14.70 3.52
CA ASN A 325 4.20 -14.55 3.93
C ASN A 325 3.87 -13.25 4.65
N GLN A 326 4.84 -12.72 5.38
CA GLN A 326 4.67 -11.48 6.16
C GLN A 326 5.37 -10.28 5.50
N TYR A 327 5.83 -10.41 4.26
CA TYR A 327 6.57 -9.39 3.51
C TYR A 327 7.82 -8.86 4.25
N ASN A 328 8.43 -9.68 5.10
CA ASN A 328 9.53 -9.30 5.98
C ASN A 328 10.85 -10.02 5.67
N GLY A 329 10.89 -10.88 4.64
CA GLY A 329 12.07 -11.63 4.25
C GLY A 329 12.41 -12.80 5.17
N ILE A 330 11.54 -13.20 6.08
CA ILE A 330 11.77 -14.22 7.08
C ILE A 330 11.03 -15.50 6.71
N TYR A 331 11.76 -16.60 6.61
CA TYR A 331 11.19 -17.95 6.56
C TYR A 331 10.96 -18.45 7.97
N SER A 332 9.71 -18.70 8.31
CA SER A 332 9.32 -19.32 9.57
C SER A 332 8.86 -20.74 9.29
N ASN A 333 9.71 -21.71 9.53
CA ASN A 333 9.31 -23.11 9.46
C ASN A 333 8.47 -23.45 10.69
N SER A 334 7.21 -23.80 10.49
CA SER A 334 6.36 -24.35 11.54
C SER A 334 6.54 -25.89 11.69
N LEU A 335 7.51 -26.47 11.01
CA LEU A 335 7.70 -27.93 10.95
C LEU A 335 8.92 -28.41 11.74
N ILE A 336 8.86 -28.32 13.04
CA ILE A 336 9.25 -29.49 13.81
C ILE A 336 7.94 -30.30 13.95
N GLU A 337 7.83 -31.48 13.33
CA GLU A 337 6.74 -32.41 13.64
C GLU A 337 6.77 -32.69 15.14
N CYS A 338 6.09 -31.86 15.89
CA CYS A 338 5.66 -32.21 17.21
C CYS A 338 4.73 -33.38 17.01
N GLY A 339 5.20 -34.59 17.28
CA GLY A 339 4.41 -35.82 17.09
C GLY A 339 2.95 -35.54 17.47
N THR A 340 1.99 -36.02 16.76
CA THR A 340 0.54 -35.75 16.67
C THR A 340 -0.21 -35.23 17.91
N GLY A 341 0.43 -34.53 18.83
CA GLY A 341 -0.10 -33.95 20.05
C GLY A 341 0.14 -32.46 20.13
N SER A 342 -0.92 -31.69 20.19
CA SER A 342 -0.89 -30.25 20.53
C SER A 342 -0.12 -30.01 21.83
N ILE A 343 0.71 -28.98 21.89
CA ILE A 343 1.37 -28.50 23.13
C ILE A 343 0.35 -27.74 23.96
N VAL A 344 -0.49 -26.96 23.30
CA VAL A 344 -1.51 -26.12 23.90
C VAL A 344 -2.86 -26.83 23.89
N ASN A 345 -3.44 -27.03 25.07
CA ASN A 345 -4.78 -27.57 25.18
C ASN A 345 -5.82 -26.49 24.82
N ASN A 346 -5.68 -25.31 25.39
CA ASN A 346 -6.46 -24.12 25.06
C ASN A 346 -5.83 -22.84 25.63
N VAL A 347 -6.14 -21.71 25.02
CA VAL A 347 -5.94 -20.38 25.57
C VAL A 347 -7.28 -19.88 26.10
N ASN A 348 -7.29 -19.27 27.28
CA ASN A 348 -8.48 -18.77 27.94
C ASN A 348 -8.43 -17.26 27.98
N PRO A 349 -9.05 -16.57 27.03
CA PRO A 349 -9.12 -15.13 27.03
C PRO A 349 -10.12 -14.61 28.05
N VAL A 350 -9.73 -13.56 28.77
CA VAL A 350 -10.58 -12.75 29.63
C VAL A 350 -10.57 -11.35 29.08
N ASN A 351 -11.68 -10.92 28.55
CA ASN A 351 -11.79 -9.60 27.91
C ASN A 351 -11.57 -8.47 28.92
N PRO A 352 -11.11 -7.30 28.47
CA PRO A 352 -11.08 -6.09 29.29
C PRO A 352 -12.43 -5.80 29.94
N THR A 353 -12.41 -5.19 31.11
CA THR A 353 -13.66 -4.86 31.83
C THR A 353 -14.40 -3.69 31.19
N CYS A 354 -13.71 -2.90 30.39
CA CYS A 354 -14.25 -1.73 29.72
C CYS A 354 -13.54 -1.51 28.39
N ASN A 355 -14.22 -0.92 27.41
CA ASN A 355 -13.61 -0.54 26.15
C ASN A 355 -12.42 0.40 26.39
N ASN A 356 -11.37 0.23 25.62
CA ASN A 356 -10.10 0.95 25.73
C ASN A 356 -9.36 0.74 27.08
N PHE A 357 -9.78 -0.22 27.92
CA PHE A 357 -9.01 -0.61 29.09
C PHE A 357 -7.98 -1.68 28.71
N SER A 358 -6.83 -1.63 29.37
CA SER A 358 -5.78 -2.62 29.24
C SER A 358 -5.74 -3.51 30.48
N ASP A 359 -6.88 -4.05 30.89
CA ASP A 359 -7.00 -4.94 32.04
C ASP A 359 -7.46 -6.36 31.64
N GLY A 360 -7.51 -6.62 30.34
CA GLY A 360 -7.72 -7.95 29.80
C GLY A 360 -6.52 -8.87 30.09
N MET A 361 -6.75 -10.16 30.03
CA MET A 361 -5.73 -11.19 30.24
C MET A 361 -6.03 -12.44 29.41
N ALA A 362 -5.00 -13.25 29.18
CA ALA A 362 -5.17 -14.58 28.64
C ALA A 362 -4.17 -15.54 29.29
N TYR A 363 -4.63 -16.71 29.71
CA TYR A 363 -3.76 -17.75 30.24
C TYR A 363 -3.85 -19.01 29.41
N VAL A 364 -2.70 -19.70 29.25
CA VAL A 364 -2.60 -20.91 28.46
C VAL A 364 -2.70 -22.16 29.35
N ASN A 365 -3.45 -23.15 28.88
CA ASN A 365 -3.44 -24.49 29.45
C ASN A 365 -2.68 -25.43 28.51
N LEU A 366 -1.66 -26.07 29.03
CA LEU A 366 -0.79 -27.00 28.30
C LEU A 366 -1.28 -28.43 28.42
N VAL A 367 -1.01 -29.24 27.38
CA VAL A 367 -1.31 -30.68 27.42
C VAL A 367 -0.38 -31.43 28.38
N ALA A 368 0.88 -30.99 28.48
CA ALA A 368 1.89 -31.56 29.39
C ALA A 368 2.49 -30.45 30.28
N PRO A 369 1.83 -30.02 31.35
CA PRO A 369 2.23 -28.84 32.14
C PRO A 369 3.52 -29.02 32.95
N PHE A 370 4.10 -30.22 33.00
CA PHE A 370 5.33 -30.55 33.75
C PHE A 370 6.61 -30.46 32.91
N ASP A 371 6.49 -30.23 31.59
CA ASP A 371 7.65 -30.01 30.72
C ASP A 371 8.05 -28.52 30.78
N HIS A 372 9.33 -28.25 30.49
CA HIS A 372 9.78 -26.88 30.33
C HIS A 372 9.24 -26.29 29.03
N HIS A 373 8.42 -25.24 29.16
CA HIS A 373 7.87 -24.49 28.04
C HIS A 373 8.35 -23.05 28.07
N THR A 374 8.48 -22.45 26.90
CA THR A 374 8.69 -21.01 26.76
C THR A 374 7.51 -20.43 26.00
N PHE A 375 7.17 -19.20 26.31
CA PHE A 375 6.02 -18.47 25.77
C PHE A 375 6.52 -17.20 25.11
N LEU A 376 5.88 -16.82 24.03
CA LEU A 376 6.10 -15.52 23.38
C LEU A 376 4.76 -15.03 22.86
N TRP A 377 4.25 -13.99 23.49
CA TRP A 377 3.04 -13.30 23.06
C TRP A 377 3.36 -12.22 22.03
N SER A 378 2.36 -11.81 21.26
CA SER A 378 2.53 -10.76 20.23
C SER A 378 2.92 -9.38 20.79
N ASP A 379 2.70 -9.12 22.06
CA ASP A 379 3.15 -7.91 22.76
C ASP A 379 4.59 -8.00 23.28
N GLY A 380 5.25 -9.14 23.05
CA GLY A 380 6.63 -9.41 23.51
C GLY A 380 6.73 -9.97 24.92
N SER A 381 5.62 -10.18 25.65
CA SER A 381 5.65 -10.83 26.96
C SER A 381 5.96 -12.33 26.84
N VAL A 382 6.57 -12.90 27.88
CA VAL A 382 7.13 -14.26 27.88
C VAL A 382 6.62 -15.14 29.03
N ASP A 383 5.66 -14.65 29.80
CA ASP A 383 5.03 -15.40 30.88
C ASP A 383 3.97 -16.38 30.33
N ASP A 384 3.52 -17.34 31.13
CA ASP A 384 2.44 -18.26 30.79
C ASP A 384 1.06 -17.57 30.72
N THR A 385 1.02 -16.32 31.11
CA THR A 385 -0.19 -15.50 31.17
C THR A 385 0.10 -14.11 30.61
N LEU A 386 -0.71 -13.69 29.64
CA LEU A 386 -0.75 -12.32 29.15
C LEU A 386 -1.55 -11.46 30.13
N PHE A 387 -1.01 -10.35 30.57
CA PHE A 387 -1.64 -9.41 31.49
C PHE A 387 -1.73 -8.00 30.91
N ASN A 388 -2.65 -7.21 31.43
CA ASN A 388 -2.82 -5.80 31.06
C ASN A 388 -3.01 -5.59 29.56
N ALA A 389 -3.73 -6.49 28.92
CA ALA A 389 -3.93 -6.51 27.49
C ALA A 389 -5.21 -5.74 27.09
N PRO A 390 -5.14 -4.78 26.17
CA PRO A 390 -6.33 -4.18 25.56
C PRO A 390 -7.08 -5.17 24.68
N SER A 391 -8.23 -4.78 24.18
CA SER A 391 -8.93 -5.52 23.12
C SER A 391 -8.10 -5.47 21.83
N ASP A 392 -7.70 -6.64 21.33
CA ASP A 392 -6.96 -6.81 20.08
C ASP A 392 -6.90 -8.29 19.69
N ASN A 393 -6.31 -8.55 18.53
CA ASN A 393 -5.94 -9.89 18.08
C ASN A 393 -4.55 -10.24 18.59
N TYR A 394 -4.46 -11.34 19.31
CA TYR A 394 -3.21 -11.80 19.91
C TYR A 394 -2.73 -13.10 19.28
N LYS A 395 -1.43 -13.22 19.23
CA LYS A 395 -0.71 -14.43 18.85
C LYS A 395 0.13 -14.90 20.03
N LEU A 396 0.01 -16.17 20.37
CA LEU A 396 0.88 -16.84 21.32
C LEU A 396 1.70 -17.91 20.59
N ILE A 397 3.02 -17.90 20.80
CA ILE A 397 3.91 -18.99 20.39
C ILE A 397 4.34 -19.71 21.66
N VAL A 398 4.12 -21.00 21.74
CA VAL A 398 4.58 -21.86 22.83
C VAL A 398 5.63 -22.84 22.30
N SER A 399 6.79 -22.90 22.94
CA SER A 399 7.82 -23.87 22.60
C SER A 399 8.08 -24.80 23.77
N ASN A 400 8.33 -26.07 23.52
CA ASN A 400 8.73 -27.04 24.54
C ASN A 400 10.24 -27.28 24.55
N SER A 401 10.74 -28.06 25.53
CA SER A 401 12.16 -28.39 25.66
C SER A 401 12.74 -29.19 24.47
N ASN A 402 11.90 -29.74 23.61
CA ASN A 402 12.31 -30.52 22.43
C ASN A 402 12.36 -29.61 21.17
N GLY A 403 12.16 -28.29 21.31
CA GLY A 403 12.16 -27.38 20.19
C GLY A 403 10.83 -27.32 19.42
N CYS A 404 9.83 -28.09 19.82
CA CYS A 404 8.51 -28.02 19.21
C CYS A 404 7.82 -26.69 19.50
N MET A 405 7.26 -26.07 18.51
CA MET A 405 6.51 -24.81 18.64
C MET A 405 5.07 -24.97 18.19
N GLU A 406 4.16 -24.35 18.89
CA GLU A 406 2.76 -24.22 18.50
C GLU A 406 2.34 -22.75 18.56
N THR A 407 1.63 -22.32 17.53
CA THR A 407 1.10 -20.96 17.44
C THR A 407 -0.41 -20.98 17.65
N VAL A 408 -0.90 -20.15 18.57
CA VAL A 408 -2.32 -19.99 18.83
C VAL A 408 -2.72 -18.54 18.61
N LEU A 409 -3.77 -18.33 17.84
CA LEU A 409 -4.39 -17.03 17.60
C LEU A 409 -5.68 -16.94 18.42
N PHE A 410 -5.91 -15.82 19.06
CA PHE A 410 -7.14 -15.51 19.78
C PHE A 410 -7.35 -14.00 19.83
N SER A 411 -8.55 -13.60 20.26
CA SER A 411 -8.88 -12.18 20.36
C SER A 411 -9.39 -11.85 21.76
N LEU A 412 -8.99 -10.71 22.28
CA LEU A 412 -9.69 -10.01 23.34
C LEU A 412 -10.59 -8.98 22.70
N ILE A 413 -11.86 -8.99 23.07
CA ILE A 413 -12.87 -8.12 22.46
C ILE A 413 -13.38 -7.10 23.47
N ASP A 414 -13.71 -5.93 22.98
CA ASP A 414 -14.37 -4.93 23.80
C ASP A 414 -15.71 -5.46 24.33
N PRO A 415 -16.02 -5.28 25.62
CA PRO A 415 -17.25 -5.80 26.20
C PRO A 415 -18.50 -5.08 25.66
N TYR A 416 -18.32 -3.85 25.16
CA TYR A 416 -19.42 -3.02 24.70
C TYR A 416 -19.18 -2.59 23.26
N VAL A 417 -20.08 -2.97 22.36
CA VAL A 417 -20.04 -2.56 20.95
C VAL A 417 -21.18 -1.60 20.67
N ILE A 418 -20.86 -0.40 20.21
CA ILE A 418 -21.85 0.54 19.71
C ILE A 418 -22.17 0.17 18.26
N SER A 419 -23.45 0.23 17.91
CA SER A 419 -23.90 0.14 16.52
C SER A 419 -25.06 1.09 16.29
N PHE A 420 -25.10 1.67 15.10
CA PHE A 420 -26.20 2.53 14.68
C PHE A 420 -27.25 1.67 13.96
N GLY A 421 -28.52 1.79 14.40
CA GLY A 421 -29.61 1.00 13.85
C GLY A 421 -30.21 1.66 12.60
N ASN A 422 -30.48 2.94 12.68
CA ASN A 422 -31.01 3.73 11.58
C ASN A 422 -30.29 5.08 11.53
N ILE A 423 -29.88 5.49 10.34
CA ILE A 423 -29.26 6.78 10.08
C ILE A 423 -30.10 7.45 8.99
N ILE A 424 -30.59 8.65 9.26
CA ILE A 424 -31.29 9.48 8.30
C ILE A 424 -30.35 10.63 7.93
N HIS A 425 -29.99 10.67 6.68
CA HIS A 425 -29.14 11.73 6.12
C HIS A 425 -29.98 12.95 5.72
N ASN A 426 -29.33 14.08 5.52
CA ASN A 426 -30.01 15.28 5.06
C ASN A 426 -30.56 15.08 3.64
N THR A 427 -31.70 15.68 3.38
CA THR A 427 -32.34 15.56 2.06
C THR A 427 -31.73 16.57 1.09
N CYS A 428 -31.40 17.76 1.59
CA CYS A 428 -30.85 18.85 0.79
C CYS A 428 -29.50 19.31 1.34
N GLU A 429 -28.68 19.87 0.49
CA GLU A 429 -27.40 20.48 0.88
C GLU A 429 -27.65 21.62 1.88
N GLY A 430 -26.95 21.59 3.01
CA GLY A 430 -27.09 22.57 4.09
C GLY A 430 -28.26 22.34 5.04
N ASP A 431 -29.03 21.29 4.88
CA ASP A 431 -30.07 20.92 5.83
C ASP A 431 -29.49 20.49 7.20
N SER A 432 -30.34 20.49 8.19
CA SER A 432 -30.05 19.95 9.52
C SER A 432 -31.24 19.13 10.01
N ILE A 433 -31.64 18.15 9.22
CA ILE A 433 -32.75 17.23 9.51
C ILE A 433 -32.26 15.80 9.74
N GLY A 434 -30.96 15.58 9.67
CA GLY A 434 -30.33 14.28 9.92
C GLY A 434 -30.68 13.71 11.28
N GLU A 435 -30.77 12.41 11.37
CA GLU A 435 -31.06 11.68 12.60
C GLU A 435 -30.19 10.43 12.70
N ALA A 436 -29.68 10.14 13.88
CA ALA A 436 -28.96 8.92 14.18
C ALA A 436 -29.57 8.21 15.38
N ILE A 437 -29.84 6.91 15.22
CA ILE A 437 -30.47 6.08 16.23
C ILE A 437 -29.52 4.93 16.58
N LEU A 438 -29.19 4.82 17.87
CA LEU A 438 -28.39 3.69 18.37
C LEU A 438 -29.19 2.39 18.34
N SER A 439 -28.58 1.33 17.83
CA SER A 439 -29.19 -0.01 17.79
C SER A 439 -29.30 -0.61 19.19
N SER A 440 -30.34 -1.40 19.42
CA SER A 440 -30.49 -2.15 20.66
C SER A 440 -29.64 -3.41 20.74
N SER A 441 -29.00 -3.84 19.65
CA SER A 441 -28.26 -5.11 19.58
C SER A 441 -26.81 -5.02 20.07
N GLY A 442 -26.25 -3.83 20.12
CA GLY A 442 -24.84 -3.62 20.51
C GLY A 442 -24.62 -3.12 21.94
N CYS A 443 -25.68 -2.73 22.62
CA CYS A 443 -25.60 -2.23 24.00
C CYS A 443 -26.31 -3.20 24.91
N PRO A 444 -25.66 -3.86 25.86
CA PRO A 444 -26.35 -4.68 26.87
C PRO A 444 -27.24 -3.84 27.80
N CYS A 445 -27.31 -2.54 27.54
CA CYS A 445 -28.22 -1.62 28.22
C CYS A 445 -29.66 -1.88 27.83
N MET A 446 -30.25 -2.91 28.40
CA MET A 446 -31.72 -3.03 28.39
C MET A 446 -32.32 -1.84 29.13
N PHE A 447 -32.70 -0.80 28.39
CA PHE A 447 -33.68 0.25 28.66
C PHE A 447 -33.52 1.18 29.87
N SER A 448 -32.62 0.99 30.83
CA SER A 448 -32.57 1.86 32.01
C SER A 448 -31.20 2.09 32.66
N THR A 449 -30.12 1.67 32.02
CA THR A 449 -28.81 1.54 32.71
C THR A 449 -27.66 2.31 32.05
N CYS A 450 -27.90 3.07 30.98
CA CYS A 450 -26.90 3.89 30.34
C CYS A 450 -27.38 5.34 30.21
N SER A 451 -26.41 6.28 30.29
CA SER A 451 -26.63 7.67 29.89
C SER A 451 -25.96 7.93 28.54
N PHE A 452 -26.57 8.80 27.77
CA PHE A 452 -26.12 9.18 26.44
C PHE A 452 -25.79 10.67 26.43
N ASN A 453 -24.73 11.03 25.77
CA ASN A 453 -24.32 12.42 25.63
C ASN A 453 -23.80 12.64 24.18
N TRP A 454 -24.68 13.19 23.36
CA TRP A 454 -24.32 13.51 21.98
C TRP A 454 -23.70 14.91 21.89
N GLU A 455 -22.84 15.10 20.91
CA GLU A 455 -22.19 16.40 20.67
C GLU A 455 -23.17 17.54 20.42
N ASN A 456 -24.38 17.26 19.87
CA ASN A 456 -25.44 18.27 19.72
C ASN A 456 -26.21 18.56 21.01
N GLY A 457 -25.89 17.86 22.12
CA GLY A 457 -26.54 18.00 23.42
C GLY A 457 -27.74 17.07 23.64
N ASP A 458 -28.06 16.19 22.70
CA ASP A 458 -29.08 15.16 22.92
C ASP A 458 -28.61 14.15 23.96
N SER A 459 -29.54 13.68 24.81
CA SER A 459 -29.22 12.77 25.91
C SER A 459 -30.02 11.47 25.83
N THR A 460 -30.51 11.10 24.66
CA THR A 460 -31.27 9.91 24.40
C THR A 460 -30.55 8.99 23.40
N LYS A 461 -31.12 7.83 23.11
CA LYS A 461 -30.62 6.92 22.07
C LYS A 461 -30.63 7.53 20.65
N THR A 462 -31.39 8.60 20.48
CA THR A 462 -31.57 9.28 19.21
C THR A 462 -30.99 10.67 19.30
N ALA A 463 -30.18 11.03 18.33
CA ALA A 463 -29.81 12.42 18.05
C ALA A 463 -30.57 12.90 16.83
N SER A 464 -31.07 14.10 16.88
CA SER A 464 -31.92 14.69 15.83
C SER A 464 -31.40 16.07 15.44
N ASN A 465 -31.88 16.60 14.30
CA ASN A 465 -31.49 17.89 13.75
C ASN A 465 -29.98 18.01 13.49
N LEU A 466 -29.42 16.93 12.95
CA LEU A 466 -28.00 16.85 12.64
C LEU A 466 -27.71 17.45 11.26
N SER A 467 -26.79 18.39 11.19
CA SER A 467 -26.20 18.83 9.92
C SER A 467 -25.26 17.76 9.37
N ALA A 468 -24.82 17.92 8.13
CA ALA A 468 -23.79 17.05 7.55
C ALA A 468 -22.50 17.16 8.35
N GLY A 469 -21.81 16.03 8.50
CA GLY A 469 -20.56 15.87 9.24
C GLY A 469 -20.56 14.71 10.20
N PHE A 470 -19.50 14.60 10.96
CA PHE A 470 -19.35 13.56 12.00
C PHE A 470 -19.96 14.06 13.31
N TRP A 471 -20.72 13.16 13.93
CA TRP A 471 -21.37 13.41 15.22
C TRP A 471 -20.99 12.32 16.20
N THR A 472 -20.42 12.71 17.33
CA THR A 472 -19.98 11.78 18.38
C THR A 472 -21.05 11.57 19.43
N VAL A 473 -21.09 10.36 19.97
CA VAL A 473 -21.88 9.99 21.15
C VAL A 473 -20.99 9.36 22.20
N GLU A 474 -21.10 9.85 23.41
CA GLU A 474 -20.52 9.24 24.60
C GLU A 474 -21.63 8.46 25.34
N ILE A 475 -21.38 7.18 25.57
CA ILE A 475 -22.28 6.30 26.31
C ILE A 475 -21.60 5.91 27.62
N THR A 476 -22.20 6.27 28.74
CA THR A 476 -21.70 5.89 30.07
C THR A 476 -22.59 4.77 30.62
N HIS A 477 -21.99 3.64 30.94
CA HIS A 477 -22.62 2.49 31.56
C HIS A 477 -22.70 2.64 33.09
N LEU A 478 -23.55 1.85 33.76
CA LEU A 478 -23.72 1.88 35.24
C LEU A 478 -22.46 1.48 36.01
N ASP A 479 -21.63 0.64 35.41
CA ASP A 479 -20.33 0.22 35.96
C ASP A 479 -19.26 1.31 35.84
N GLY A 480 -19.58 2.43 35.19
CA GLY A 480 -18.70 3.54 34.96
C GLY A 480 -17.90 3.46 33.65
N CYS A 481 -18.11 2.42 32.84
CA CYS A 481 -17.51 2.34 31.52
C CYS A 481 -18.03 3.43 30.58
N ILE A 482 -17.11 4.07 29.88
CA ILE A 482 -17.43 5.10 28.88
C ILE A 482 -17.00 4.57 27.51
N VAL A 483 -17.93 4.58 26.57
CA VAL A 483 -17.67 4.21 25.18
C VAL A 483 -18.04 5.38 24.29
N ILE A 484 -17.15 5.72 23.37
CA ILE A 484 -17.34 6.83 22.41
C ILE A 484 -17.33 6.24 21.00
N ASP A 485 -18.26 6.68 20.18
CA ASP A 485 -18.32 6.34 18.77
C ASP A 485 -18.85 7.53 17.97
N SER A 486 -18.75 7.48 16.66
CA SER A 486 -19.19 8.55 15.77
C SER A 486 -19.96 8.03 14.57
N VAL A 487 -20.88 8.85 14.12
CA VAL A 487 -21.67 8.61 12.92
C VAL A 487 -21.52 9.76 11.95
N GLU A 488 -21.44 9.45 10.67
CA GLU A 488 -21.39 10.46 9.63
C GLU A 488 -22.79 10.69 9.05
N ILE A 489 -23.22 11.93 9.08
CA ILE A 489 -24.43 12.40 8.38
C ILE A 489 -23.99 13.02 7.07
N PHE A 490 -24.46 12.48 5.96
CA PHE A 490 -24.18 13.02 4.64
C PHE A 490 -25.14 14.15 4.31
N ASP A 491 -24.64 15.11 3.55
CA ASP A 491 -25.49 16.12 2.95
C ASP A 491 -26.31 15.55 1.79
N GLY A 492 -27.42 16.16 1.50
CA GLY A 492 -28.19 15.85 0.30
C GLY A 492 -27.43 16.26 -0.97
N SER A 493 -27.87 15.76 -2.10
CA SER A 493 -27.30 16.18 -3.38
C SER A 493 -27.64 17.66 -3.63
N PRO A 494 -26.69 18.46 -4.15
CA PRO A 494 -26.99 19.81 -4.56
C PRO A 494 -28.07 19.81 -5.66
N ILE A 495 -28.93 20.82 -5.67
CA ILE A 495 -29.96 20.95 -6.72
C ILE A 495 -29.28 21.22 -8.08
N ILE A 496 -28.16 21.92 -8.07
CA ILE A 496 -27.41 22.29 -9.27
C ILE A 496 -26.04 21.63 -9.26
N ASP A 497 -25.78 20.79 -10.24
CA ASP A 497 -24.50 20.10 -10.41
C ASP A 497 -23.38 21.00 -10.94
N SER A 498 -23.73 21.90 -11.83
CA SER A 498 -22.75 22.84 -12.40
C SER A 498 -23.37 24.10 -12.94
N ILE A 499 -22.56 25.13 -13.03
CA ILE A 499 -22.97 26.49 -13.45
C ILE A 499 -22.02 26.95 -14.55
N PHE A 500 -22.59 27.53 -15.61
CA PHE A 500 -21.85 28.30 -16.59
C PHE A 500 -22.31 29.74 -16.54
N SER A 501 -21.39 30.70 -16.50
CA SER A 501 -21.71 32.13 -16.63
C SER A 501 -20.67 32.82 -17.51
N SER A 502 -21.11 33.77 -18.32
CA SER A 502 -20.25 34.62 -19.12
C SER A 502 -20.59 36.08 -18.93
N ASN A 503 -19.57 36.90 -18.83
CA ASN A 503 -19.66 38.35 -18.82
C ASN A 503 -20.03 38.89 -20.22
N THR A 504 -20.38 40.15 -20.30
CA THR A 504 -20.63 40.76 -21.61
C THR A 504 -19.33 40.90 -22.41
N SER A 505 -19.43 40.71 -23.73
CA SER A 505 -18.25 40.74 -24.62
C SER A 505 -17.70 42.14 -24.86
N CYS A 506 -18.53 43.19 -24.71
CA CYS A 506 -18.16 44.58 -24.94
C CYS A 506 -18.80 45.51 -23.90
N TYR A 507 -18.25 46.69 -23.75
CA TYR A 507 -18.81 47.72 -22.88
C TYR A 507 -20.28 48.02 -23.26
N ASN A 508 -21.16 47.97 -22.25
CA ASN A 508 -22.61 48.15 -22.43
C ASN A 508 -23.29 47.17 -23.41
N SER A 509 -22.66 46.08 -23.80
CA SER A 509 -23.38 45.06 -24.54
C SER A 509 -24.35 44.28 -23.65
N SER A 510 -25.26 43.56 -24.25
CA SER A 510 -26.25 42.73 -23.56
C SER A 510 -26.19 41.31 -24.15
N ASP A 511 -25.06 40.68 -24.00
CA ASP A 511 -24.77 39.33 -24.50
C ASP A 511 -24.20 38.40 -23.45
N GLY A 512 -24.31 38.78 -22.17
CA GLY A 512 -23.98 37.87 -21.05
C GLY A 512 -24.95 36.69 -20.97
N GLU A 513 -24.49 35.60 -20.42
CA GLU A 513 -25.26 34.35 -20.29
C GLU A 513 -25.02 33.70 -18.91
N ILE A 514 -26.07 33.10 -18.35
CA ILE A 514 -25.98 32.22 -17.18
C ILE A 514 -26.79 30.98 -17.48
N SER A 515 -26.19 29.80 -17.31
CA SER A 515 -26.81 28.50 -17.51
C SER A 515 -26.58 27.59 -16.30
N LEU A 516 -27.65 27.01 -15.80
CA LEU A 516 -27.65 26.08 -14.68
C LEU A 516 -27.90 24.65 -15.17
N PHE A 517 -27.14 23.73 -14.66
CA PHE A 517 -27.25 22.31 -14.97
C PHE A 517 -27.73 21.58 -13.71
N PRO A 518 -29.02 21.25 -13.59
CA PRO A 518 -29.57 20.62 -12.40
C PRO A 518 -29.19 19.14 -12.32
N SER A 519 -29.12 18.63 -11.10
CA SER A 519 -28.93 17.20 -10.82
C SER A 519 -30.15 16.37 -11.26
N ASP A 520 -31.35 16.98 -11.23
CA ASP A 520 -32.60 16.39 -11.76
C ASP A 520 -33.28 17.37 -12.73
N THR A 521 -33.38 16.98 -13.98
CA THR A 521 -33.97 17.82 -15.05
C THR A 521 -35.50 17.73 -15.11
N VAL A 522 -36.13 16.79 -14.44
CA VAL A 522 -37.57 16.51 -14.61
C VAL A 522 -38.41 17.40 -13.69
N PHE A 523 -37.94 17.63 -12.46
CA PHE A 523 -38.73 18.32 -11.44
C PHE A 523 -38.17 19.69 -11.05
N THR A 524 -37.02 20.12 -11.60
CA THR A 524 -36.41 21.38 -11.23
C THR A 524 -37.11 22.59 -11.90
N THR A 525 -37.53 23.53 -11.09
CA THR A 525 -38.13 24.82 -11.53
C THR A 525 -37.23 25.99 -11.19
N TYR A 526 -37.33 27.07 -11.96
CA TYR A 526 -36.47 28.26 -11.85
C TYR A 526 -37.32 29.50 -11.75
N SER A 527 -36.91 30.45 -10.92
CA SER A 527 -37.51 31.79 -10.82
C SER A 527 -36.39 32.83 -10.78
N TRP A 528 -36.07 33.40 -11.91
CA TRP A 528 -35.04 34.40 -12.05
C TRP A 528 -35.54 35.82 -11.70
N SER A 529 -34.63 36.66 -11.22
CA SER A 529 -34.91 38.07 -10.93
C SER A 529 -35.37 38.90 -12.15
N ASN A 530 -35.05 38.45 -13.36
CA ASN A 530 -35.52 39.04 -14.62
C ASN A 530 -36.89 38.48 -15.10
N GLY A 531 -37.51 37.59 -14.33
CA GLY A 531 -38.80 36.96 -14.63
C GLY A 531 -38.74 35.72 -15.51
N SER A 532 -37.57 35.23 -15.89
CA SER A 532 -37.42 33.97 -16.61
C SER A 532 -37.69 32.77 -15.69
N SER A 533 -38.17 31.66 -16.29
CA SER A 533 -38.36 30.37 -15.64
C SER A 533 -37.57 29.25 -16.34
N LEU A 534 -36.61 29.57 -17.18
CA LEU A 534 -35.77 28.60 -17.88
C LEU A 534 -34.51 28.32 -17.07
N ASN A 535 -33.88 27.17 -17.31
CA ASN A 535 -32.59 26.81 -16.70
C ASN A 535 -31.42 27.69 -17.19
N SER A 536 -31.62 28.48 -18.23
CA SER A 536 -30.64 29.43 -18.73
C SER A 536 -31.28 30.78 -19.11
N ILE A 537 -30.52 31.83 -18.90
CA ILE A 537 -30.85 33.20 -19.32
C ILE A 537 -29.67 33.76 -20.12
N ASN A 538 -29.98 34.37 -21.23
CA ASN A 538 -29.01 34.98 -22.14
C ASN A 538 -29.41 36.40 -22.50
N GLY A 539 -28.57 37.09 -23.24
CA GLY A 539 -28.84 38.49 -23.60
C GLY A 539 -28.79 39.43 -22.39
N LEU A 540 -27.93 39.13 -21.40
CA LEU A 540 -27.85 39.82 -20.14
C LEU A 540 -26.99 41.07 -20.25
N SER A 541 -27.52 42.21 -19.75
CA SER A 541 -26.73 43.40 -19.51
C SER A 541 -25.89 43.27 -18.25
N PRO A 542 -24.82 44.06 -18.06
CA PRO A 542 -24.09 44.09 -16.81
C PRO A 542 -25.01 44.37 -15.62
N GLY A 543 -24.87 43.57 -14.56
CA GLY A 543 -25.72 43.70 -13.37
C GLY A 543 -25.79 42.45 -12.53
N ASN A 544 -26.54 42.54 -11.45
CA ASN A 544 -26.77 41.41 -10.54
C ASN A 544 -28.05 40.66 -10.90
N TYR A 545 -27.93 39.35 -10.97
CA TYR A 545 -29.02 38.43 -11.23
C TYR A 545 -29.13 37.43 -10.09
N SER A 546 -30.34 37.04 -9.77
CA SER A 546 -30.58 35.96 -8.81
C SER A 546 -31.59 35.00 -9.36
N VAL A 547 -31.49 33.76 -8.92
CA VAL A 547 -32.44 32.71 -9.24
C VAL A 547 -32.80 31.91 -7.98
N ALA A 548 -34.07 31.63 -7.81
CA ALA A 548 -34.55 30.63 -6.89
C ALA A 548 -34.76 29.32 -7.68
N VAL A 549 -34.25 28.25 -7.15
CA VAL A 549 -34.30 26.90 -7.74
C VAL A 549 -35.02 25.97 -6.78
N ASP A 550 -35.99 25.22 -7.26
CA ASP A 550 -36.82 24.31 -6.47
C ASP A 550 -37.03 23.00 -7.26
N ASN A 551 -36.74 21.85 -6.63
CA ASN A 551 -36.94 20.53 -7.20
C ASN A 551 -38.01 19.70 -6.45
N LEU A 552 -38.94 20.33 -5.78
CA LEU A 552 -39.99 19.75 -4.92
C LEU A 552 -39.52 19.23 -3.56
N LEU A 553 -38.24 18.90 -3.42
CA LEU A 553 -37.63 18.42 -2.16
C LEU A 553 -36.79 19.51 -1.53
N CYS A 554 -36.04 20.25 -2.36
CA CYS A 554 -35.06 21.21 -1.94
C CYS A 554 -35.27 22.56 -2.63
N TYR A 555 -34.92 23.63 -1.91
CA TYR A 555 -34.98 25.01 -2.39
C TYR A 555 -33.63 25.67 -2.16
N ASP A 556 -33.12 26.37 -3.17
CA ASP A 556 -31.88 27.12 -3.08
C ASP A 556 -31.99 28.46 -3.82
N SER A 557 -31.09 29.40 -3.50
CA SER A 557 -31.03 30.73 -4.13
C SER A 557 -29.60 31.08 -4.50
N LEU A 558 -29.36 31.24 -5.78
CA LEU A 558 -28.06 31.60 -6.33
C LEU A 558 -28.00 33.04 -6.79
N PHE A 559 -26.83 33.67 -6.67
CA PHE A 559 -26.59 35.05 -7.03
C PHE A 559 -25.42 35.16 -8.00
N PHE A 560 -25.58 35.97 -9.03
CA PHE A 560 -24.60 36.15 -10.10
C PHE A 560 -24.36 37.62 -10.36
N ASN A 561 -23.14 38.00 -10.68
CA ASN A 561 -22.77 39.30 -11.18
C ASN A 561 -22.26 39.15 -12.61
N VAL A 562 -22.94 39.77 -13.58
CA VAL A 562 -22.47 39.87 -14.96
C VAL A 562 -21.74 41.21 -15.10
N GLU A 563 -20.48 41.15 -15.40
CA GLU A 563 -19.60 42.31 -15.51
C GLU A 563 -19.51 42.81 -16.96
N SER A 564 -19.14 44.04 -17.11
CA SER A 564 -18.84 44.66 -18.40
C SER A 564 -17.36 44.98 -18.50
N PRO A 565 -16.71 44.66 -19.63
CA PRO A 565 -15.38 45.21 -19.87
C PRO A 565 -15.39 46.75 -19.83
N ASP A 566 -14.26 47.33 -19.56
CA ASP A 566 -14.10 48.77 -19.60
C ASP A 566 -14.33 49.32 -21.01
N SER A 567 -14.86 50.53 -21.08
CA SER A 567 -15.02 51.25 -22.35
C SER A 567 -13.66 51.54 -22.98
N VAL A 568 -13.60 51.43 -24.30
CA VAL A 568 -12.40 51.87 -25.03
C VAL A 568 -12.20 53.39 -24.80
N LEU A 569 -11.13 53.72 -24.10
CA LEU A 569 -10.76 55.12 -23.90
C LEU A 569 -9.74 55.57 -24.93
N LEU A 570 -10.09 56.62 -25.65
CA LEU A 570 -9.15 57.32 -26.53
C LEU A 570 -8.45 58.42 -25.73
N SER A 571 -7.14 58.31 -25.60
CA SER A 571 -6.31 59.30 -24.94
C SER A 571 -5.18 59.77 -25.86
N ASN A 572 -4.66 60.98 -25.62
CA ASN A 572 -3.53 61.53 -26.36
C ASN A 572 -3.69 61.52 -27.89
N ILE A 573 -4.76 62.15 -28.38
CA ILE A 573 -4.85 62.42 -29.81
C ILE A 573 -3.84 63.49 -30.16
N SER A 574 -2.83 63.11 -30.93
CA SER A 574 -1.81 64.01 -31.43
C SER A 574 -1.98 64.21 -32.94
N THR A 575 -1.86 65.45 -33.37
CA THR A 575 -1.92 65.81 -34.80
C THR A 575 -0.65 66.52 -35.23
N GLN A 576 -0.13 66.10 -36.36
CA GLN A 576 0.96 66.81 -37.03
C GLN A 576 0.38 67.43 -38.32
N ASN A 577 0.44 68.75 -38.45
CA ASN A 577 -0.01 69.41 -39.64
C ASN A 577 0.93 69.18 -40.83
N LEU A 578 0.42 69.31 -42.00
CA LEU A 578 1.21 69.28 -43.23
C LEU A 578 2.22 70.43 -43.19
N LEU A 579 3.45 70.16 -43.60
CA LEU A 579 4.51 71.17 -43.59
C LEU A 579 4.39 72.13 -44.77
N CYS A 580 3.84 71.67 -45.91
CA CYS A 580 3.64 72.48 -47.11
C CYS A 580 2.33 72.10 -47.82
N HIS A 581 1.87 72.99 -48.73
CA HIS A 581 0.76 72.71 -49.59
C HIS A 581 1.06 71.48 -50.48
N GLU A 582 0.12 70.55 -50.58
CA GLU A 582 0.26 69.27 -51.28
C GLU A 582 1.25 68.25 -50.65
N ASP A 583 1.70 68.43 -49.43
CA ASP A 583 2.55 67.50 -48.71
C ASP A 583 1.66 66.40 -48.08
N SER A 584 2.23 65.21 -47.92
CA SER A 584 1.61 64.05 -47.25
C SER A 584 2.23 63.77 -45.88
N SER A 585 2.92 64.74 -45.28
CA SER A 585 3.64 64.61 -44.00
C SER A 585 2.74 64.74 -42.75
N GLY A 586 1.45 65.01 -42.92
CA GLY A 586 0.50 65.04 -41.79
C GLY A 586 0.35 63.69 -41.14
N ALA A 587 0.27 63.67 -39.84
CA ALA A 587 0.04 62.43 -39.06
C ALA A 587 -0.99 62.67 -37.94
N ILE A 588 -1.76 61.65 -37.67
CA ILE A 588 -2.65 61.59 -36.50
C ILE A 588 -2.23 60.37 -35.68
N GLY A 589 -1.85 60.60 -34.45
CA GLY A 589 -1.57 59.54 -33.48
C GLY A 589 -2.68 59.45 -32.44
N VAL A 590 -3.15 58.30 -32.18
CA VAL A 590 -4.19 58.00 -31.19
C VAL A 590 -3.69 56.89 -30.26
N LEU A 591 -3.80 57.12 -28.97
CA LEU A 591 -3.63 56.06 -27.98
C LEU A 591 -5.02 55.63 -27.48
N ALA A 592 -5.32 54.36 -27.67
CA ALA A 592 -6.53 53.74 -27.13
C ALA A 592 -6.15 52.68 -26.09
N THR A 593 -6.91 52.63 -25.01
CA THR A 593 -6.77 51.59 -23.95
C THR A 593 -8.09 50.87 -23.77
N SER A 594 -8.04 49.57 -23.61
CA SER A 594 -9.18 48.72 -23.28
C SER A 594 -8.69 47.45 -22.62
N ASP A 595 -9.55 46.68 -21.99
CA ASP A 595 -9.26 45.38 -21.40
C ASP A 595 -8.92 44.30 -22.45
N PHE A 596 -9.33 44.52 -23.70
CA PHE A 596 -9.06 43.61 -24.82
C PHE A 596 -8.11 44.23 -25.84
N PRO A 597 -7.35 43.41 -26.58
CA PRO A 597 -6.49 43.90 -27.66
C PRO A 597 -7.29 44.65 -28.73
N ILE A 598 -6.88 45.84 -29.04
CA ILE A 598 -7.49 46.64 -30.11
C ILE A 598 -6.84 46.22 -31.43
N SER A 599 -7.62 45.58 -32.30
CA SER A 599 -7.13 44.98 -33.55
C SER A 599 -7.10 45.95 -34.75
N PHE A 600 -7.90 47.03 -34.72
CA PHE A 600 -7.88 48.04 -35.78
C PHE A 600 -8.49 49.35 -35.29
N TYR A 601 -8.10 50.45 -35.95
CA TYR A 601 -8.68 51.80 -35.81
C TYR A 601 -9.28 52.21 -37.15
N ASN A 602 -10.49 52.75 -37.12
CA ASN A 602 -11.09 53.31 -38.31
C ASN A 602 -11.17 54.84 -38.15
N LEU A 603 -10.46 55.57 -39.03
CA LEU A 603 -10.35 57.05 -38.97
C LEU A 603 -11.51 57.80 -39.62
N ASN A 604 -12.27 57.14 -40.49
CA ASN A 604 -13.40 57.77 -41.17
C ASN A 604 -14.53 56.76 -41.37
N ASN A 605 -15.74 57.17 -41.03
CA ASN A 605 -16.96 56.42 -41.35
C ASN A 605 -17.27 56.52 -42.89
N ILE A 606 -16.37 56.04 -43.75
CA ILE A 606 -16.58 55.94 -45.20
C ILE A 606 -16.47 54.49 -45.59
#